data_2b9ea9ba912da4d22e947fe6e5055d10
#
_entry.id   2b9ea9ba912da4d22e947fe6e5055d10
#
_cell.length_a   1.000
_cell.length_b   1.000
_cell.length_c   1.000
_cell.angle_alpha   90.00
_cell.angle_beta   90.00
_cell.angle_gamma   90.00
#
_symmetry.space_group_name_H-M   'P 1'
#
loop_
_entity.id
_entity.type
_entity.pdbx_description
1 polymer ?
#
loop_
_entity_poly.entity_id
_entity_poly.type
_entity_poly.pdbx_seq_one_letter_code
_entity_poly.pdbx_strand_id
1 'polypeptide(L)'
;MKKLFVTLLATFIAISSSIIFAADDESAVEEIVVTGSQIKGAKITGALPVSIITGLDIESIGADSGEDLLESIAEQGQNYFNEAEDASGGVNASRGDVGAYNLRNLGVGNSLTLLNGRRLVNSPGYQTELIGGDYVPTVSVNSNLIPVSGIERLEILRDGASAIYGADAVAGVINNVLQTDFEGLNVTARVSGYDHFSAEDTKITAKWGSFFNDGATNVSVFFDYYDRENINAQEDPRWGA
;
A
#
# COMPACT_ATOMS: atom_id res chain seq x y z
N MET A 1 -16.01 29.90 5.50
CA MET A 1 -15.22 29.00 6.35
C MET A 1 -14.06 28.35 5.60
N LYS A 2 -14.23 27.84 4.36
CA LYS A 2 -13.13 27.24 3.56
C LYS A 2 -11.92 28.20 3.33
N LYS A 3 -12.17 29.50 3.04
CA LYS A 3 -11.09 30.48 2.81
C LYS A 3 -10.26 30.81 4.07
N LEU A 4 -10.86 30.71 5.25
CA LEU A 4 -10.16 30.96 6.52
C LEU A 4 -9.23 29.79 6.88
N PHE A 5 -9.63 28.57 6.54
CA PHE A 5 -8.86 27.36 6.80
C PHE A 5 -7.60 27.28 5.91
N VAL A 6 -7.75 27.65 4.63
CA VAL A 6 -6.63 27.71 3.67
C VAL A 6 -5.60 28.75 4.08
N THR A 7 -6.05 29.92 4.59
CA THR A 7 -5.14 30.99 5.04
C THR A 7 -4.40 30.61 6.33
N LEU A 8 -5.04 29.86 7.22
CA LEU A 8 -4.40 29.39 8.45
C LEU A 8 -3.37 28.27 8.16
N LEU A 9 -3.65 27.39 7.21
CA LEU A 9 -2.74 26.33 6.77
C LEU A 9 -1.52 26.92 6.06
N ALA A 10 -1.72 27.94 5.20
CA ALA A 10 -0.62 28.61 4.50
C ALA A 10 0.32 29.36 5.45
N THR A 11 -0.18 29.93 6.57
CA THR A 11 0.65 30.60 7.58
C THR A 11 1.44 29.59 8.43
N PHE A 12 0.95 28.37 8.62
CA PHE A 12 1.67 27.34 9.37
C PHE A 12 2.84 26.76 8.56
N ILE A 13 2.68 26.63 7.23
CA ILE A 13 3.73 26.14 6.32
C ILE A 13 4.88 27.15 6.18
N ALA A 14 4.63 28.44 6.33
CA ALA A 14 5.67 29.48 6.22
C ALA A 14 6.63 29.56 7.42
N ILE A 15 6.38 28.84 8.52
CA ILE A 15 7.18 28.90 9.75
C ILE A 15 8.16 27.70 9.85
N SER A 16 8.00 26.67 9.03
CA SER A 16 8.87 25.49 9.06
C SER A 16 9.96 25.47 7.99
N SER A 17 10.72 26.57 7.86
CA SER A 17 12.01 26.52 7.14
C SER A 17 13.03 25.79 8.01
N SER A 18 12.94 24.47 8.06
CA SER A 18 13.82 23.63 8.84
C SER A 18 15.10 23.36 8.08
N ILE A 19 16.18 23.63 8.73
CA ILE A 19 17.56 23.32 8.40
C ILE A 19 17.66 21.83 8.10
N ILE A 20 17.85 21.47 6.83
CA ILE A 20 18.24 20.12 6.44
C ILE A 20 19.71 19.97 6.77
N PHE A 21 20.05 19.26 7.83
CA PHE A 21 21.35 18.64 7.98
C PHE A 21 21.33 17.33 7.18
N ALA A 22 21.95 17.34 6.01
CA ALA A 22 22.32 16.10 5.36
C ALA A 22 23.46 15.48 6.18
N ALA A 23 23.13 14.43 6.91
CA ALA A 23 24.12 13.50 7.40
C ALA A 23 24.24 12.41 6.34
N ASP A 24 25.27 12.50 5.51
CA ASP A 24 25.76 11.37 4.73
C ASP A 24 26.36 10.36 5.71
N ASP A 25 25.57 9.40 6.12
CA ASP A 25 26.09 8.19 6.74
C ASP A 25 25.60 7.01 5.87
N GLU A 26 26.41 6.64 4.88
CA GLU A 26 26.29 5.37 4.16
C GLU A 26 26.61 4.21 5.15
N SER A 27 25.78 4.03 6.15
CA SER A 27 25.68 2.73 6.79
C SER A 27 24.84 1.88 5.84
N ALA A 28 25.50 0.97 5.11
CA ALA A 28 24.82 -0.08 4.38
C ALA A 28 23.87 -0.77 5.37
N VAL A 29 22.59 -0.41 5.32
CA VAL A 29 21.53 -1.04 6.10
C VAL A 29 21.55 -2.51 5.66
N GLU A 30 21.95 -3.38 6.54
CA GLU A 30 21.95 -4.81 6.27
C GLU A 30 20.48 -5.24 6.13
N GLU A 31 20.03 -5.35 4.88
CA GLU A 31 18.65 -5.65 4.52
C GLU A 31 18.27 -7.02 5.06
N ILE A 32 17.50 -7.03 6.13
CA ILE A 32 17.02 -8.25 6.76
C ILE A 32 15.70 -8.64 6.10
N VAL A 33 15.75 -9.47 5.06
CA VAL A 33 14.57 -10.09 4.48
C VAL A 33 14.04 -11.15 5.43
N VAL A 34 12.87 -10.93 5.98
CA VAL A 34 12.23 -11.84 6.96
C VAL A 34 11.30 -12.84 6.28
N THR A 35 10.83 -12.52 5.07
CA THR A 35 9.87 -13.33 4.32
C THR A 35 10.52 -14.60 3.76
N GLY A 36 9.89 -15.73 3.99
CA GLY A 36 10.38 -17.05 3.53
C GLY A 36 11.22 -17.83 4.56
N SER A 37 11.43 -17.28 5.77
CA SER A 37 12.06 -18.02 6.87
C SER A 37 11.40 -17.72 8.22
N GLN A 38 11.26 -18.74 9.04
CA GLN A 38 10.91 -18.59 10.46
C GLN A 38 12.15 -18.34 11.34
N ILE A 39 13.34 -18.40 10.77
CA ILE A 39 14.60 -18.19 11.49
C ILE A 39 14.95 -16.70 11.39
N LYS A 40 14.89 -15.98 12.51
CA LYS A 40 15.28 -14.57 12.58
C LYS A 40 16.74 -14.40 12.16
N GLY A 41 16.99 -13.46 11.25
CA GLY A 41 18.35 -13.14 10.78
C GLY A 41 18.90 -14.10 9.72
N ALA A 42 18.12 -15.03 9.18
CA ALA A 42 18.57 -15.86 8.08
C ALA A 42 18.65 -15.02 6.79
N LYS A 43 19.84 -14.92 6.21
CA LYS A 43 20.03 -14.32 4.86
C LYS A 43 19.50 -15.28 3.79
N ILE A 44 18.25 -15.10 3.36
CA ILE A 44 17.57 -16.02 2.43
C ILE A 44 17.63 -15.50 0.99
N THR A 45 18.12 -14.29 0.77
CA THR A 45 18.18 -13.62 -0.54
C THR A 45 18.83 -14.45 -1.67
N GLY A 46 19.56 -15.51 -1.34
CA GLY A 46 20.14 -16.43 -2.34
C GLY A 46 19.39 -17.74 -2.57
N ALA A 47 18.42 -18.07 -1.72
CA ALA A 47 17.76 -19.39 -1.74
C ALA A 47 16.30 -19.33 -2.23
N LEU A 48 15.62 -18.18 -2.09
CA LEU A 48 14.24 -18.01 -2.51
C LEU A 48 14.09 -16.79 -3.44
N PRO A 49 13.18 -16.83 -4.41
CA PRO A 49 12.92 -15.73 -5.34
C PRO A 49 12.11 -14.62 -4.65
N VAL A 50 12.77 -13.78 -3.87
CA VAL A 50 12.16 -12.62 -3.21
C VAL A 50 12.47 -11.36 -4.00
N SER A 51 11.43 -10.62 -4.39
CA SER A 51 11.52 -9.24 -4.89
C SER A 51 11.30 -8.27 -3.75
N ILE A 52 12.05 -7.16 -3.75
CA ILE A 52 11.90 -6.10 -2.76
C ILE A 52 11.62 -4.80 -3.49
N ILE A 53 10.58 -4.10 -3.03
CA ILE A 53 10.24 -2.74 -3.43
C ILE A 53 10.44 -1.87 -2.21
N THR A 54 11.37 -0.92 -2.29
CA THR A 54 11.70 -0.05 -1.16
C THR A 54 10.70 1.11 -1.02
N GLY A 55 10.68 1.78 0.13
CA GLY A 55 9.86 2.98 0.32
C GLY A 55 10.17 4.09 -0.68
N LEU A 56 11.43 4.22 -1.13
CA LEU A 56 11.82 5.17 -2.18
C LEU A 56 11.24 4.77 -3.55
N ASP A 57 11.19 3.47 -3.86
CA ASP A 57 10.54 2.99 -5.07
C ASP A 57 9.04 3.29 -5.02
N ILE A 58 8.38 3.07 -3.88
CA ILE A 58 6.96 3.37 -3.66
C ILE A 58 6.69 4.86 -3.84
N GLU A 59 7.53 5.73 -3.29
CA GLU A 59 7.43 7.18 -3.47
C GLU A 59 7.64 7.57 -4.94
N SER A 60 8.55 6.92 -5.66
CA SER A 60 8.82 7.20 -7.07
C SER A 60 7.70 6.74 -8.00
N ILE A 61 7.01 5.67 -7.67
CA ILE A 61 5.81 5.19 -8.35
C ILE A 61 4.68 6.19 -8.18
N GLY A 62 4.65 6.91 -7.05
CA GLY A 62 3.61 7.86 -6.71
C GLY A 62 2.31 7.19 -6.29
N ALA A 63 2.38 6.00 -5.71
CA ALA A 63 1.22 5.28 -5.22
C ALA A 63 0.48 6.08 -4.13
N ASP A 64 -0.79 6.37 -4.35
CA ASP A 64 -1.63 7.14 -3.46
C ASP A 64 -2.42 6.27 -2.49
N SER A 65 -2.73 5.06 -2.92
CA SER A 65 -3.50 4.07 -2.18
C SER A 65 -2.76 2.73 -2.13
N GLY A 66 -3.27 1.80 -1.30
CA GLY A 66 -2.81 0.43 -1.31
C GLY A 66 -3.06 -0.27 -2.65
N GLU A 67 -4.06 0.19 -3.38
CA GLU A 67 -4.40 -0.33 -4.70
C GLU A 67 -3.44 0.13 -5.78
N ASP A 68 -3.08 1.42 -5.82
CA ASP A 68 -2.07 1.94 -6.76
C ASP A 68 -0.74 1.20 -6.55
N LEU A 69 -0.38 0.93 -5.29
CA LEU A 69 0.81 0.14 -4.98
C LEU A 69 0.67 -1.29 -5.49
N LEU A 70 -0.49 -1.91 -5.30
CA LEU A 70 -0.79 -3.26 -5.74
C LEU A 70 -0.69 -3.38 -7.28
N GLU A 71 -1.24 -2.43 -8.02
CA GLU A 71 -1.20 -2.42 -9.48
C GLU A 71 0.22 -2.18 -10.04
N SER A 72 1.09 -1.57 -9.26
CA SER A 72 2.49 -1.34 -9.64
C SER A 72 3.38 -2.59 -9.56
N ILE A 73 2.90 -3.66 -8.92
CA ILE A 73 3.68 -4.90 -8.74
C ILE A 73 3.67 -5.71 -10.02
N ALA A 74 4.85 -6.02 -10.55
CA ALA A 74 5.00 -6.75 -11.81
C ALA A 74 4.44 -8.18 -11.76
N GLU A 75 4.36 -8.77 -10.58
CA GLU A 75 3.82 -10.12 -10.34
C GLU A 75 2.29 -10.14 -10.15
N GLN A 76 1.64 -8.98 -10.13
CA GLN A 76 0.20 -8.87 -10.00
C GLN A 76 -0.51 -9.43 -11.24
N GLY A 77 -1.45 -10.34 -11.03
CA GLY A 77 -2.31 -10.87 -12.07
C GLY A 77 -3.59 -10.04 -12.23
N GLN A 78 -4.49 -10.49 -13.11
CA GLN A 78 -5.81 -9.89 -13.27
C GLN A 78 -6.56 -9.92 -11.94
N ASN A 79 -7.18 -8.82 -11.62
CA ASN A 79 -7.84 -8.64 -10.33
C ASN A 79 -9.26 -8.11 -10.49
N TYR A 80 -10.19 -8.71 -9.76
CA TYR A 80 -11.58 -8.24 -9.59
C TYR A 80 -11.81 -7.62 -8.20
N PHE A 81 -10.72 -7.33 -7.49
CA PHE A 81 -10.70 -6.73 -6.15
C PHE A 81 -9.98 -5.39 -6.26
N ASN A 82 -10.58 -4.47 -7.00
CA ASN A 82 -10.01 -3.16 -7.29
C ASN A 82 -11.11 -2.12 -7.56
N GLU A 83 -10.72 -0.85 -7.52
CA GLU A 83 -11.59 0.29 -7.75
C GLU A 83 -12.23 0.28 -9.15
N ALA A 84 -11.53 -0.20 -10.16
CA ALA A 84 -12.05 -0.28 -11.52
C ALA A 84 -13.24 -1.24 -11.62
N GLU A 85 -13.25 -2.33 -10.87
CA GLU A 85 -14.38 -3.25 -10.76
C GLU A 85 -15.55 -2.58 -10.05
N ASP A 86 -15.30 -1.83 -8.99
CA ASP A 86 -16.32 -1.07 -8.26
C ASP A 86 -16.93 0.01 -9.14
N ALA A 87 -16.12 0.80 -9.83
CA ALA A 87 -16.54 1.88 -10.71
C ALA A 87 -17.34 1.37 -11.93
N SER A 88 -16.99 0.19 -12.46
CA SER A 88 -17.68 -0.42 -13.61
C SER A 88 -19.03 -1.05 -13.26
N GLY A 89 -19.37 -1.13 -11.97
CA GLY A 89 -20.57 -1.83 -11.50
C GLY A 89 -20.45 -3.35 -11.62
N GLY A 90 -19.22 -3.87 -11.53
CA GLY A 90 -18.92 -5.28 -11.60
C GLY A 90 -19.48 -6.10 -10.44
N VAL A 91 -19.12 -7.37 -10.39
CA VAL A 91 -19.71 -8.33 -9.42
C VAL A 91 -19.39 -7.98 -7.97
N ASN A 92 -18.32 -7.23 -7.72
CA ASN A 92 -17.90 -6.79 -6.39
C ASN A 92 -18.29 -5.35 -6.04
N ALA A 93 -18.88 -4.59 -6.95
CA ALA A 93 -19.15 -3.15 -6.85
C ALA A 93 -19.98 -2.70 -5.62
N SER A 94 -20.63 -3.58 -4.90
CA SER A 94 -21.38 -3.24 -3.68
C SER A 94 -20.88 -3.98 -2.45
N ARG A 95 -19.63 -4.49 -2.48
CA ARG A 95 -19.09 -5.36 -1.44
C ARG A 95 -17.98 -4.73 -0.63
N GLY A 96 -17.84 -3.43 -0.73
CA GLY A 96 -16.79 -2.65 -0.11
C GLY A 96 -15.54 -2.59 -0.98
N ASP A 97 -14.82 -1.52 -0.84
CA ASP A 97 -13.56 -1.27 -1.54
C ASP A 97 -12.45 -2.16 -0.95
N VAL A 98 -12.26 -3.34 -1.54
CA VAL A 98 -11.25 -4.32 -1.12
C VAL A 98 -10.21 -4.48 -2.20
N GLY A 99 -9.04 -3.87 -2.02
CA GLY A 99 -7.86 -4.18 -2.81
C GLY A 99 -7.19 -5.46 -2.31
N ALA A 100 -6.86 -6.38 -3.20
CA ALA A 100 -6.21 -7.64 -2.82
C ALA A 100 -5.18 -8.10 -3.84
N TYR A 101 -4.13 -8.75 -3.34
CA TYR A 101 -3.07 -9.27 -4.19
C TYR A 101 -3.48 -10.57 -4.88
N ASN A 102 -3.22 -10.64 -6.19
CA ASN A 102 -3.40 -11.85 -7.01
C ASN A 102 -2.08 -12.20 -7.69
N LEU A 103 -1.15 -12.79 -6.96
CA LEU A 103 0.17 -13.09 -7.49
C LEU A 103 0.09 -14.13 -8.62
N ARG A 104 0.69 -13.78 -9.76
CA ARG A 104 0.81 -14.65 -10.93
C ARG A 104 -0.52 -15.18 -11.47
N ASN A 105 -1.62 -14.48 -11.18
CA ASN A 105 -2.98 -14.88 -11.58
C ASN A 105 -3.40 -16.26 -11.04
N LEU A 106 -2.92 -16.61 -9.84
CA LEU A 106 -3.24 -17.90 -9.20
C LEU A 106 -4.42 -17.80 -8.23
N GLY A 107 -5.08 -16.65 -8.15
CA GLY A 107 -6.23 -16.39 -7.31
C GLY A 107 -5.89 -15.58 -6.06
N VAL A 108 -6.77 -14.65 -5.72
CA VAL A 108 -6.64 -13.75 -4.56
C VAL A 108 -6.55 -14.53 -3.26
N GLY A 109 -7.35 -15.60 -3.10
CA GLY A 109 -7.33 -16.44 -1.91
C GLY A 109 -6.06 -17.28 -1.74
N ASN A 110 -5.17 -17.31 -2.75
CA ASN A 110 -3.92 -18.05 -2.74
C ASN A 110 -2.68 -17.17 -2.51
N SER A 111 -2.87 -15.86 -2.37
CA SER A 111 -1.81 -14.88 -2.14
C SER A 111 -1.87 -14.38 -0.69
N LEU A 112 -0.88 -14.77 0.12
CA LEU A 112 -0.87 -14.43 1.54
C LEU A 112 -0.33 -13.02 1.77
N THR A 113 -1.10 -12.19 2.47
CA THR A 113 -0.67 -10.86 2.88
C THR A 113 -0.26 -10.84 4.36
N LEU A 114 0.93 -10.30 4.61
CA LEU A 114 1.50 -10.10 5.93
C LEU A 114 1.72 -8.61 6.22
N LEU A 115 1.72 -8.26 7.49
CA LEU A 115 2.17 -6.99 8.02
C LEU A 115 3.25 -7.25 9.09
N ASN A 116 4.47 -6.77 8.86
CA ASN A 116 5.63 -7.05 9.72
C ASN A 116 5.80 -8.55 10.03
N GLY A 117 5.61 -9.40 9.02
CA GLY A 117 5.71 -10.86 9.13
C GLY A 117 4.53 -11.55 9.82
N ARG A 118 3.47 -10.82 10.16
CA ARG A 118 2.26 -11.38 10.80
C ARG A 118 1.08 -11.39 9.85
N ARG A 119 0.28 -12.46 9.90
CA ARG A 119 -0.96 -12.55 9.12
C ARG A 119 -1.92 -11.43 9.49
N LEU A 120 -2.47 -10.78 8.48
CA LEU A 120 -3.59 -9.87 8.63
C LEU A 120 -4.91 -10.63 8.64
N VAL A 121 -5.90 -10.05 9.28
CA VAL A 121 -7.27 -10.57 9.29
C VAL A 121 -7.92 -10.28 7.94
N ASN A 122 -8.62 -11.25 7.39
CA ASN A 122 -9.40 -11.06 6.18
C ASN A 122 -10.50 -10.02 6.39
N SER A 123 -10.86 -9.31 5.32
CA SER A 123 -12.00 -8.40 5.30
C SER A 123 -13.28 -9.11 5.74
N PRO A 124 -14.18 -8.43 6.46
CA PRO A 124 -15.49 -8.97 6.78
C PRO A 124 -16.31 -9.15 5.49
N GLY A 125 -17.01 -10.27 5.42
CA GLY A 125 -17.74 -10.63 4.22
C GLY A 125 -16.85 -11.31 3.16
N TYR A 126 -17.44 -11.57 2.01
CA TYR A 126 -16.75 -12.18 0.88
C TYR A 126 -16.82 -11.29 -0.35
N GLN A 127 -15.81 -11.32 -1.16
CA GLN A 127 -15.82 -10.90 -2.54
C GLN A 127 -16.08 -12.10 -3.45
N THR A 128 -16.15 -11.84 -4.74
CA THR A 128 -16.36 -12.89 -5.73
C THR A 128 -15.23 -12.86 -6.74
N GLU A 129 -14.63 -14.00 -6.96
CA GLU A 129 -13.55 -14.20 -7.92
C GLU A 129 -14.05 -15.11 -9.07
N LEU A 130 -13.60 -14.82 -10.30
CA LEU A 130 -13.91 -15.67 -11.44
C LEU A 130 -12.88 -16.80 -11.55
N ILE A 131 -13.31 -18.01 -11.21
CA ILE A 131 -12.46 -19.21 -11.23
C ILE A 131 -13.06 -20.26 -12.16
N GLY A 132 -12.34 -20.60 -13.23
CA GLY A 132 -12.80 -21.61 -14.18
C GLY A 132 -14.09 -21.26 -14.94
N GLY A 133 -14.46 -19.99 -14.98
CA GLY A 133 -15.72 -19.52 -15.59
C GLY A 133 -16.87 -19.32 -14.61
N ASP A 134 -16.70 -19.70 -13.35
CA ASP A 134 -17.72 -19.55 -12.30
C ASP A 134 -17.31 -18.48 -11.28
N TYR A 135 -18.31 -17.76 -10.74
CA TYR A 135 -18.12 -16.79 -9.67
C TYR A 135 -18.07 -17.49 -8.32
N VAL A 136 -16.88 -17.51 -7.72
CA VAL A 136 -16.61 -18.20 -6.45
C VAL A 136 -16.43 -17.18 -5.33
N PRO A 137 -17.14 -17.33 -4.19
CA PRO A 137 -16.93 -16.49 -3.03
C PRO A 137 -15.51 -16.71 -2.47
N THR A 138 -14.77 -15.60 -2.31
CA THR A 138 -13.39 -15.60 -1.81
C THR A 138 -13.26 -14.54 -0.73
N VAL A 139 -12.49 -14.83 0.32
CA VAL A 139 -12.13 -13.87 1.36
C VAL A 139 -10.66 -13.51 1.24
N SER A 140 -10.33 -12.25 1.44
CA SER A 140 -8.98 -11.74 1.36
C SER A 140 -8.73 -10.64 2.37
N VAL A 141 -7.46 -10.32 2.58
CA VAL A 141 -7.06 -9.11 3.30
C VAL A 141 -7.32 -7.90 2.41
N ASN A 142 -7.80 -6.80 2.99
CA ASN A 142 -7.90 -5.53 2.29
C ASN A 142 -6.56 -4.77 2.38
N SER A 143 -5.83 -4.68 1.27
CA SER A 143 -4.56 -3.95 1.18
C SER A 143 -4.73 -2.43 1.36
N ASN A 144 -5.92 -1.89 1.05
CA ASN A 144 -6.22 -0.46 1.22
C ASN A 144 -6.23 0.00 2.69
N LEU A 145 -6.29 -0.95 3.64
CA LEU A 145 -6.18 -0.65 5.07
C LEU A 145 -4.73 -0.51 5.56
N ILE A 146 -3.73 -0.75 4.70
CA ILE A 146 -2.32 -0.62 5.06
C ILE A 146 -1.86 0.78 4.66
N PRO A 147 -1.36 1.61 5.61
CA PRO A 147 -0.90 2.97 5.30
C PRO A 147 0.34 2.92 4.41
N VAL A 148 0.20 3.28 3.14
CA VAL A 148 1.28 3.24 2.14
C VAL A 148 2.45 4.12 2.56
N SER A 149 2.18 5.28 3.16
CA SER A 149 3.21 6.20 3.64
C SER A 149 4.09 5.61 4.75
N GLY A 150 3.58 4.62 5.48
CA GLY A 150 4.30 3.94 6.55
C GLY A 150 5.12 2.73 6.10
N ILE A 151 5.02 2.32 4.83
CA ILE A 151 5.75 1.16 4.33
C ILE A 151 7.23 1.53 4.12
N GLU A 152 8.10 0.81 4.78
CA GLU A 152 9.55 0.88 4.58
C GLU A 152 9.96 0.09 3.32
N ARG A 153 9.40 -1.10 3.17
CA ARG A 153 9.60 -1.96 2.02
C ARG A 153 8.49 -3.00 1.88
N LEU A 154 8.28 -3.45 0.67
CA LEU A 154 7.41 -4.57 0.32
C LEU A 154 8.29 -5.76 -0.07
N GLU A 155 8.12 -6.89 0.60
CA GLU A 155 8.83 -8.13 0.29
C GLU A 155 7.86 -9.09 -0.40
N ILE A 156 8.17 -9.50 -1.63
CA ILE A 156 7.32 -10.37 -2.44
C ILE A 156 8.04 -11.70 -2.65
N LEU A 157 7.59 -12.73 -1.94
CA LEU A 157 8.04 -14.09 -2.19
C LEU A 157 7.20 -14.69 -3.31
N ARG A 158 7.80 -14.85 -4.47
CA ARG A 158 7.15 -15.24 -5.73
C ARG A 158 6.84 -16.71 -5.87
N ASP A 159 7.33 -17.54 -4.99
CA ASP A 159 7.17 -18.99 -5.08
C ASP A 159 6.27 -19.54 -3.97
N GLY A 160 5.77 -20.76 -4.18
CA GLY A 160 4.90 -21.42 -3.23
C GLY A 160 5.55 -21.55 -1.85
N ALA A 161 5.01 -20.84 -0.88
CA ALA A 161 5.49 -20.81 0.49
C ALA A 161 4.57 -21.60 1.44
N SER A 162 3.70 -22.44 0.90
CA SER A 162 2.70 -23.19 1.65
C SER A 162 3.29 -24.10 2.74
N ALA A 163 4.51 -24.59 2.55
CA ALA A 163 5.23 -25.38 3.54
C ALA A 163 5.55 -24.60 4.82
N ILE A 164 5.70 -23.27 4.72
CA ILE A 164 6.05 -22.37 5.82
C ILE A 164 4.80 -21.67 6.34
N TYR A 165 3.97 -21.16 5.42
CA TYR A 165 2.86 -20.26 5.73
C TYR A 165 1.47 -20.89 5.61
N GLY A 166 1.34 -22.11 5.11
CA GLY A 166 0.06 -22.80 4.95
C GLY A 166 -0.60 -22.59 3.59
N ALA A 167 -1.84 -23.06 3.44
CA ALA A 167 -2.54 -23.19 2.17
C ALA A 167 -2.76 -21.84 1.42
N ASP A 168 -2.87 -20.74 2.15
CA ASP A 168 -3.13 -19.40 1.57
C ASP A 168 -1.90 -18.82 0.84
N ALA A 169 -0.74 -19.47 0.93
CA ALA A 169 0.52 -19.02 0.34
C ALA A 169 0.95 -19.86 -0.88
N VAL A 170 0.00 -20.41 -1.62
CA VAL A 170 0.28 -21.21 -2.83
C VAL A 170 0.84 -20.35 -3.94
N ALA A 171 0.29 -19.17 -4.15
CA ALA A 171 0.76 -18.22 -5.15
C ALA A 171 2.02 -17.47 -4.72
N GLY A 172 2.17 -17.25 -3.43
CA GLY A 172 3.27 -16.52 -2.84
C GLY A 172 2.86 -15.75 -1.58
N VAL A 173 3.78 -14.93 -1.11
CA VAL A 173 3.59 -14.11 0.10
C VAL A 173 3.99 -12.67 -0.19
N ILE A 174 3.17 -11.73 0.23
CA ILE A 174 3.48 -10.30 0.25
C ILE A 174 3.57 -9.86 1.70
N ASN A 175 4.76 -9.39 2.11
CA ASN A 175 4.98 -8.86 3.45
C ASN A 175 5.18 -7.34 3.37
N ASN A 176 4.25 -6.61 3.94
CA ASN A 176 4.33 -5.17 4.10
C ASN A 176 5.12 -4.89 5.38
N VAL A 177 6.33 -4.38 5.24
CA VAL A 177 7.18 -4.02 6.36
C VAL A 177 7.03 -2.54 6.63
N LEU A 178 6.51 -2.19 7.81
CA LEU A 178 6.37 -0.80 8.23
C LEU A 178 7.67 -0.27 8.81
N GLN A 179 7.92 1.00 8.59
CA GLN A 179 9.02 1.73 9.20
C GLN A 179 8.88 1.73 10.72
N THR A 180 9.94 1.33 11.43
CA THR A 180 9.91 1.12 12.88
C THR A 180 10.82 2.07 13.65
N ASP A 181 11.61 2.89 12.96
CA ASP A 181 12.65 3.75 13.52
C ASP A 181 12.52 5.21 13.08
N PHE A 182 11.34 5.60 12.65
CA PHE A 182 11.10 6.97 12.23
C PHE A 182 11.24 7.95 13.40
N GLU A 183 11.95 9.05 13.15
CA GLU A 183 12.12 10.15 14.12
C GLU A 183 11.73 11.47 13.45
N GLY A 184 10.92 12.25 14.14
CA GLY A 184 10.47 13.55 13.69
C GLY A 184 9.02 13.61 13.25
N LEU A 185 8.69 14.62 12.45
CA LEU A 185 7.36 14.84 11.87
C LEU A 185 7.50 15.13 10.38
N ASN A 186 6.79 14.37 9.55
CA ASN A 186 6.63 14.64 8.13
C ASN A 186 5.13 14.75 7.83
N VAL A 187 4.71 15.81 7.16
CA VAL A 187 3.34 16.01 6.71
C VAL A 187 3.37 16.39 5.24
N THR A 188 2.66 15.62 4.41
CA THR A 188 2.53 15.89 2.99
C THR A 188 1.06 16.06 2.64
N ALA A 189 0.77 17.07 1.80
CA ALA A 189 -0.55 17.25 1.22
C ALA A 189 -0.39 17.42 -0.29
N ARG A 190 -1.15 16.66 -1.06
CA ARG A 190 -1.19 16.69 -2.52
C ARG A 190 -2.63 16.83 -2.99
N VAL A 191 -2.82 17.65 -4.00
CA VAL A 191 -4.06 17.73 -4.77
C VAL A 191 -3.69 17.52 -6.23
N SER A 192 -4.36 16.59 -6.87
CA SER A 192 -4.16 16.26 -8.29
C SER A 192 -5.47 16.41 -9.02
N GLY A 193 -5.43 16.82 -10.27
CA GLY A 193 -6.62 16.94 -11.12
C GLY A 193 -6.40 16.17 -12.41
N TYR A 194 -7.48 15.93 -13.13
CA TYR A 194 -7.50 15.20 -14.38
C TYR A 194 -7.72 16.16 -15.56
N ASP A 195 -7.00 15.94 -16.65
CA ASP A 195 -7.24 16.67 -17.88
C ASP A 195 -8.63 16.33 -18.44
N HIS A 196 -9.41 17.36 -18.78
CA HIS A 196 -10.80 17.26 -19.25
C HIS A 196 -11.88 16.84 -18.22
N PHE A 197 -11.53 16.66 -16.94
CA PHE A 197 -12.50 16.34 -15.89
C PHE A 197 -12.42 17.37 -14.76
N SER A 198 -13.57 17.57 -14.09
CA SER A 198 -13.66 18.45 -12.91
C SER A 198 -13.24 17.74 -11.62
N ALA A 199 -13.01 16.44 -11.68
CA ALA A 199 -12.64 15.63 -10.53
C ALA A 199 -11.24 15.96 -10.02
N GLU A 200 -11.07 15.94 -8.71
CA GLU A 200 -9.80 16.15 -8.02
C GLU A 200 -9.53 14.99 -7.04
N ASP A 201 -8.28 14.63 -6.90
CA ASP A 201 -7.82 13.73 -5.85
C ASP A 201 -7.13 14.53 -4.76
N THR A 202 -7.45 14.23 -3.52
CA THR A 202 -6.79 14.83 -2.36
C THR A 202 -6.12 13.74 -1.52
N LYS A 203 -4.82 13.88 -1.29
CA LYS A 203 -4.06 13.01 -0.40
C LYS A 203 -3.40 13.82 0.71
N ILE A 204 -3.55 13.35 1.95
CA ILE A 204 -2.87 13.90 3.11
C ILE A 204 -2.20 12.76 3.84
N THR A 205 -0.88 12.86 4.04
CA THR A 205 -0.14 11.88 4.84
C THR A 205 0.54 12.58 6.01
N ALA A 206 0.63 11.89 7.13
CA ALA A 206 1.39 12.34 8.27
C ALA A 206 2.17 11.17 8.89
N LYS A 207 3.46 11.39 9.10
CA LYS A 207 4.35 10.46 9.79
C LYS A 207 4.89 11.18 11.03
N TRP A 208 4.76 10.57 12.18
CA TRP A 208 5.37 11.06 13.41
C TRP A 208 6.07 9.92 14.13
N GLY A 209 7.24 10.18 14.67
CA GLY A 209 7.94 9.20 15.47
C GLY A 209 8.90 9.83 16.47
N SER A 210 9.16 9.12 17.55
CA SER A 210 10.10 9.53 18.57
C SER A 210 10.66 8.34 19.31
N PHE A 211 11.91 8.50 19.76
CA PHE A 211 12.57 7.56 20.65
C PHE A 211 12.35 7.93 22.10
N PHE A 212 12.16 6.93 22.94
CA PHE A 212 11.97 7.01 24.39
C PHE A 212 12.93 6.04 25.11
N ASN A 213 13.06 6.19 26.42
CA ASN A 213 13.91 5.31 27.26
C ASN A 213 15.35 5.23 26.73
N ASP A 214 16.00 6.37 26.53
CA ASP A 214 17.39 6.45 26.02
C ASP A 214 17.59 5.69 24.68
N GLY A 215 16.60 5.76 23.80
CA GLY A 215 16.64 5.13 22.49
C GLY A 215 16.17 3.66 22.46
N ALA A 216 15.80 3.09 23.60
CA ALA A 216 15.39 1.68 23.67
C ALA A 216 13.99 1.40 23.11
N THR A 217 13.17 2.45 22.93
CA THR A 217 11.79 2.32 22.44
C THR A 217 11.53 3.39 21.39
N ASN A 218 11.11 2.98 20.19
CA ASN A 218 10.58 3.88 19.19
C ASN A 218 9.05 3.75 19.13
N VAL A 219 8.37 4.88 19.00
CA VAL A 219 6.93 4.94 18.68
C VAL A 219 6.79 5.69 17.39
N SER A 220 6.29 5.02 16.36
CA SER A 220 5.99 5.60 15.06
C SER A 220 4.50 5.52 14.78
N VAL A 221 3.93 6.61 14.28
CA VAL A 221 2.51 6.73 13.91
C VAL A 221 2.43 7.19 12.47
N PHE A 222 1.63 6.49 11.69
CA PHE A 222 1.39 6.80 10.27
C PHE A 222 -0.08 7.08 10.08
N PHE A 223 -0.37 8.09 9.28
CA PHE A 223 -1.73 8.49 8.92
C PHE A 223 -1.77 8.77 7.43
N ASP A 224 -2.70 8.13 6.74
CA ASP A 224 -3.00 8.36 5.34
C ASP A 224 -4.48 8.69 5.20
N TYR A 225 -4.76 9.76 4.47
CA TYR A 225 -6.09 10.12 4.00
C TYR A 225 -6.01 10.30 2.49
N TYR A 226 -6.89 9.61 1.79
CA TYR A 226 -7.04 9.70 0.36
C TYR A 226 -8.51 9.83 0.01
N ASP A 227 -8.82 10.77 -0.86
CA ASP A 227 -10.17 11.02 -1.35
C ASP A 227 -10.10 11.34 -2.84
N ARG A 228 -10.84 10.59 -3.63
CA ARG A 228 -10.99 10.78 -5.07
C ARG A 228 -12.41 11.16 -5.39
N GLU A 229 -12.59 12.27 -6.10
CA GLU A 229 -13.90 12.65 -6.60
C GLU A 229 -14.31 11.77 -7.79
N ASN A 230 -15.62 11.63 -7.97
CA ASN A 230 -16.15 10.83 -9.08
C ASN A 230 -15.77 11.43 -10.44
N ILE A 231 -15.19 10.62 -11.30
CA ILE A 231 -14.88 10.99 -12.68
C ILE A 231 -16.11 10.74 -13.55
N ASN A 232 -16.66 11.82 -14.10
CA ASN A 232 -17.80 11.72 -15.02
C ASN A 232 -17.30 11.69 -16.47
N ALA A 233 -17.35 10.52 -17.10
CA ALA A 233 -16.91 10.33 -18.47
C ALA A 233 -17.58 11.28 -19.49
N GLN A 234 -18.76 11.81 -19.19
CA GLN A 234 -19.47 12.77 -20.06
C GLN A 234 -18.80 14.16 -20.12
N GLU A 235 -17.90 14.46 -19.21
CA GLU A 235 -17.15 15.71 -19.22
C GLU A 235 -16.06 15.73 -20.31
N ASP A 236 -15.56 14.57 -20.71
CA ASP A 236 -14.61 14.46 -21.81
C ASP A 236 -15.35 14.62 -23.17
N PRO A 237 -14.94 15.60 -23.99
CA PRO A 237 -15.58 15.84 -25.30
C PRO A 237 -15.56 14.64 -26.24
N ARG A 238 -14.70 13.67 -26.02
CA ARG A 238 -14.61 12.43 -26.81
C ARG A 238 -15.74 11.45 -26.49
N TRP A 239 -16.36 11.55 -25.33
CA TRP A 239 -17.39 10.62 -24.82
C TRP A 239 -18.71 11.31 -24.51
N GLY A 240 -18.73 12.65 -24.42
CA GLY A 240 -19.88 13.47 -24.05
C GLY A 240 -20.80 13.85 -25.21
N ALA A 241 -20.71 13.20 -26.37
CA ALA A 241 -21.50 13.53 -27.57
C ALA A 241 -22.73 12.64 -27.73
#